data_01f397a7fb5518230420027b145f5b96
#
_entry.id   01f397a7fb5518230420027b145f5b96
#
_cell.length_a   1.000
_cell.length_b   1.000
_cell.length_c   1.000
_cell.angle_alpha   90.00
_cell.angle_beta   90.00
_cell.angle_gamma   90.00
#
_symmetry.space_group_name_H-M   'P 1'
#
loop_
_entity.id
_entity.type
_entity.pdbx_description
1 polymer ?
#
loop_
_entity_poly.entity_id
_entity_poly.type
_entity_poly.pdbx_seq_one_letter_code
_entity_poly.pdbx_strand_id
1 'polypeptide(L)'
;AVREFASKGFAKASLRSIAAAANVTTGAIYGYFAGKEALFDAIVSPAGEELYQRYVSMQEGFYRLPLEAQTFDRMEDYETGMVHRILDYVYDNREVFALILFRSAGTSWERYLDRFIDLEVESTFRYAREMRGHGVAVNDLDPAMARALAGMFYRGYFEPLALGMDRDEAHAFVSDLERFFRTGYIELMEGGEGATPVE
;
A
#
# COMPACT_ATOMS: atom_id res chain seq x y z
N ALA A 1 9.86 -15.94 16.95
CA ALA A 1 8.46 -15.58 16.66
C ALA A 1 8.24 -15.48 15.16
N VAL A 2 9.04 -14.67 14.42
CA VAL A 2 8.90 -14.45 12.96
C VAL A 2 8.76 -15.75 12.18
N ARG A 3 9.66 -16.73 12.38
CA ARG A 3 9.60 -18.04 11.70
C ARG A 3 8.30 -18.80 11.94
N GLU A 4 7.76 -18.76 13.16
CA GLU A 4 6.50 -19.43 13.50
C GLU A 4 5.32 -18.78 12.77
N PHE A 5 5.25 -17.44 12.78
CA PHE A 5 4.22 -16.70 12.05
C PHE A 5 4.35 -16.87 10.54
N ALA A 6 5.56 -16.82 9.99
CA ALA A 6 5.79 -17.01 8.55
C ALA A 6 5.35 -18.39 8.06
N SER A 7 5.65 -19.45 8.84
CA SER A 7 5.34 -20.83 8.45
C SER A 7 3.88 -21.21 8.63
N LYS A 8 3.20 -20.73 9.69
CA LYS A 8 1.84 -21.17 10.07
C LYS A 8 0.76 -20.11 9.89
N GLY A 9 1.15 -18.85 9.68
CA GLY A 9 0.26 -17.69 9.78
C GLY A 9 -0.12 -17.39 11.23
N PHE A 10 -0.62 -16.18 11.49
CA PHE A 10 -1.02 -15.75 12.83
C PHE A 10 -2.03 -16.70 13.47
N ALA A 11 -3.09 -17.06 12.75
CA ALA A 11 -4.18 -17.88 13.31
C ALA A 11 -3.69 -19.20 13.92
N LYS A 12 -2.78 -19.91 13.23
CA LYS A 12 -2.28 -21.25 13.61
C LYS A 12 -0.97 -21.21 14.42
N ALA A 13 -0.33 -20.05 14.56
CA ALA A 13 0.90 -19.91 15.34
C ALA A 13 0.65 -20.09 16.84
N SER A 14 1.62 -20.66 17.55
CA SER A 14 1.53 -21.01 18.97
C SER A 14 2.60 -20.30 19.79
N LEU A 15 2.18 -19.56 20.85
CA LEU A 15 3.11 -18.97 21.81
C LEU A 15 4.00 -20.01 22.49
N ARG A 16 3.49 -21.24 22.67
CA ARG A 16 4.29 -22.35 23.24
C ARG A 16 5.44 -22.75 22.32
N SER A 17 5.16 -22.85 21.00
CA SER A 17 6.19 -23.13 20.00
C SER A 17 7.22 -22.00 19.91
N ILE A 18 6.76 -20.74 19.96
CA ILE A 18 7.61 -19.55 19.97
C ILE A 18 8.52 -19.55 21.20
N ALA A 19 7.96 -19.79 22.39
CA ALA A 19 8.72 -19.85 23.64
C ALA A 19 9.79 -20.95 23.61
N ALA A 20 9.41 -22.15 23.16
CA ALA A 20 10.34 -23.28 23.02
C ALA A 20 11.48 -22.94 22.05
N ALA A 21 11.17 -22.36 20.90
CA ALA A 21 12.17 -21.95 19.90
C ALA A 21 13.12 -20.82 20.39
N ALA A 22 12.65 -19.99 21.32
CA ALA A 22 13.44 -18.93 21.95
C ALA A 22 14.15 -19.37 23.24
N ASN A 23 13.99 -20.63 23.65
CA ASN A 23 14.50 -21.17 24.89
C ASN A 23 14.06 -20.36 26.14
N VAL A 24 12.79 -19.95 26.16
CA VAL A 24 12.15 -19.25 27.26
C VAL A 24 10.85 -19.97 27.66
N THR A 25 10.25 -19.59 28.80
CA THR A 25 8.93 -20.08 29.18
C THR A 25 7.82 -19.27 28.49
N THR A 26 6.65 -19.86 28.30
CA THR A 26 5.47 -19.12 27.84
C THR A 26 5.10 -17.97 28.79
N GLY A 27 5.28 -18.17 30.10
CA GLY A 27 5.09 -17.13 31.11
C GLY A 27 6.02 -15.94 30.94
N ALA A 28 7.26 -16.16 30.47
CA ALA A 28 8.17 -15.06 30.14
C ALA A 28 7.64 -14.21 28.98
N ILE A 29 7.02 -14.82 27.95
CA ILE A 29 6.38 -14.07 26.87
C ILE A 29 5.22 -13.22 27.41
N TYR A 30 4.37 -13.77 28.26
CA TYR A 30 3.26 -13.03 28.86
C TYR A 30 3.70 -11.90 29.81
N GLY A 31 4.94 -11.92 30.28
CA GLY A 31 5.53 -10.82 31.06
C GLY A 31 5.80 -9.56 30.21
N TYR A 32 5.96 -9.72 28.90
CA TYR A 32 6.25 -8.62 27.96
C TYR A 32 5.08 -8.30 27.03
N PHE A 33 4.27 -9.28 26.66
CA PHE A 33 3.19 -9.16 25.69
C PHE A 33 1.89 -9.69 26.25
N ALA A 34 0.81 -8.94 26.11
CA ALA A 34 -0.52 -9.34 26.61
C ALA A 34 -1.07 -10.62 25.94
N GLY A 35 -0.47 -11.05 24.81
CA GLY A 35 -0.86 -12.25 24.09
C GLY A 35 -0.17 -12.37 22.74
N LYS A 36 -0.67 -13.31 21.94
CA LYS A 36 -0.11 -13.61 20.60
C LYS A 36 -0.22 -12.40 19.66
N GLU A 37 -1.34 -11.67 19.72
CA GLU A 37 -1.56 -10.48 18.90
C GLU A 37 -0.59 -9.35 19.26
N ALA A 38 -0.42 -9.06 20.56
CA ALA A 38 0.54 -8.06 21.01
C ALA A 38 1.99 -8.39 20.60
N LEU A 39 2.37 -9.67 20.61
CA LEU A 39 3.67 -10.10 20.12
C LEU A 39 3.78 -9.95 18.59
N PHE A 40 2.73 -10.28 17.85
CA PHE A 40 2.69 -10.09 16.39
C PHE A 40 2.80 -8.60 16.04
N ASP A 41 1.98 -7.78 16.68
CA ASP A 41 1.94 -6.33 16.51
C ASP A 41 3.31 -5.69 16.79
N ALA A 42 3.98 -6.07 17.88
CA ALA A 42 5.32 -5.57 18.21
C ALA A 42 6.39 -5.91 17.14
N ILE A 43 6.16 -6.96 16.34
CA ILE A 43 7.05 -7.34 15.23
C ILE A 43 6.76 -6.49 13.98
N VAL A 44 5.48 -6.28 13.68
CA VAL A 44 5.08 -5.74 12.37
C VAL A 44 4.83 -4.24 12.39
N SER A 45 4.38 -3.66 13.53
CA SER A 45 3.99 -2.26 13.60
C SER A 45 5.11 -1.28 13.27
N PRO A 46 6.39 -1.46 13.69
CA PRO A 46 7.42 -0.49 13.36
C PRO A 46 7.59 -0.29 11.84
N ALA A 47 7.65 -1.38 11.08
CA ALA A 47 7.81 -1.29 9.63
C ALA A 47 6.49 -0.92 8.92
N GLY A 48 5.37 -1.47 9.38
CA GLY A 48 4.06 -1.23 8.78
C GLY A 48 3.61 0.23 8.95
N GLU A 49 3.75 0.80 10.14
CA GLU A 49 3.41 2.21 10.38
C GLU A 49 4.37 3.16 9.67
N GLU A 50 5.66 2.86 9.65
CA GLU A 50 6.65 3.67 8.91
C GLU A 50 6.32 3.70 7.41
N LEU A 51 5.96 2.57 6.79
CA LEU A 51 5.55 2.53 5.39
C LEU A 51 4.32 3.41 5.14
N TYR A 52 3.31 3.28 5.99
CA TYR A 52 2.10 4.08 5.87
C TYR A 52 2.39 5.58 6.01
N GLN A 53 3.24 5.99 6.97
CA GLN A 53 3.62 7.39 7.14
C GLN A 53 4.41 7.94 5.95
N ARG A 54 5.27 7.13 5.32
CA ARG A 54 5.96 7.50 4.07
C ARG A 54 4.96 7.75 2.95
N TYR A 55 3.96 6.89 2.83
CA TYR A 55 2.90 7.05 1.84
C TYR A 55 2.05 8.31 2.09
N VAL A 56 1.61 8.55 3.32
CA VAL A 56 0.91 9.79 3.70
C VAL A 56 1.75 11.02 3.37
N SER A 57 3.04 11.00 3.72
CA SER A 57 3.96 12.12 3.44
C SER A 57 4.16 12.37 1.95
N MET A 58 4.13 11.31 1.14
CA MET A 58 4.17 11.41 -0.32
C MET A 58 2.92 12.13 -0.84
N GLN A 59 1.74 11.68 -0.46
CA GLN A 59 0.47 12.30 -0.86
C GLN A 59 0.40 13.77 -0.45
N GLU A 60 0.72 14.09 0.81
CA GLU A 60 0.76 15.46 1.30
C GLU A 60 1.81 16.33 0.58
N GLY A 61 2.95 15.74 0.22
CA GLY A 61 4.02 16.42 -0.52
C GLY A 61 3.55 16.90 -1.89
N PHE A 62 2.77 16.10 -2.60
CA PHE A 62 2.18 16.47 -3.89
C PHE A 62 1.28 17.71 -3.76
N TYR A 63 0.40 17.74 -2.76
CA TYR A 63 -0.51 18.88 -2.55
C TYR A 63 0.17 20.15 -2.02
N ARG A 64 1.44 20.10 -1.64
CA ARG A 64 2.25 21.30 -1.31
C ARG A 64 2.96 21.90 -2.51
N LEU A 65 2.95 21.23 -3.66
CA LEU A 65 3.50 21.77 -4.89
C LEU A 65 2.67 22.98 -5.35
N PRO A 66 3.29 23.95 -6.06
CA PRO A 66 2.52 24.98 -6.75
C PRO A 66 1.50 24.34 -7.70
N LEU A 67 0.33 24.97 -7.88
CA LEU A 67 -0.76 24.41 -8.68
C LEU A 67 -0.32 24.04 -10.11
N GLU A 68 0.52 24.89 -10.71
CA GLU A 68 1.08 24.65 -12.06
C GLU A 68 1.96 23.40 -12.14
N ALA A 69 2.37 22.88 -10.98
CA ALA A 69 3.13 21.64 -10.85
C ALA A 69 2.26 20.44 -10.44
N GLN A 70 0.97 20.67 -10.12
CA GLN A 70 0.03 19.61 -9.80
C GLN A 70 -0.69 19.07 -11.06
N THR A 71 0.06 18.86 -12.14
CA THR A 71 -0.45 18.23 -13.36
C THR A 71 -0.22 16.72 -13.33
N PHE A 72 -1.01 15.95 -14.10
CA PHE A 72 -0.82 14.50 -14.22
C PHE A 72 0.62 14.14 -14.62
N ASP A 73 1.23 14.86 -15.56
CA ASP A 73 2.61 14.60 -16.00
C ASP A 73 3.64 14.82 -14.87
N ARG A 74 3.44 15.84 -14.03
CA ARG A 74 4.34 16.12 -12.92
C ARG A 74 4.06 15.26 -11.69
N MET A 75 2.82 14.82 -11.53
CA MET A 75 2.48 13.79 -10.56
C MET A 75 3.31 12.53 -10.84
N GLU A 76 3.46 12.16 -12.11
CA GLU A 76 4.26 11.02 -12.54
C GLU A 76 5.71 11.10 -12.08
N ASP A 77 6.41 12.17 -12.41
CA ASP A 77 7.82 12.35 -12.03
C ASP A 77 8.00 12.32 -10.50
N TYR A 78 7.02 12.87 -9.77
CA TYR A 78 7.01 12.89 -8.31
C TYR A 78 6.68 11.52 -7.72
N GLU A 79 5.66 10.85 -8.24
CA GLU A 79 5.18 9.57 -7.74
C GLU A 79 6.10 8.41 -8.12
N THR A 80 6.57 8.32 -9.38
CA THR A 80 7.42 7.22 -9.85
C THR A 80 8.65 7.05 -8.97
N GLY A 81 9.37 8.13 -8.70
CA GLY A 81 10.52 8.06 -7.80
C GLY A 81 10.18 7.71 -6.35
N MET A 82 8.96 8.06 -5.87
CA MET A 82 8.52 7.75 -4.52
C MET A 82 8.00 6.32 -4.40
N VAL A 83 7.25 5.84 -5.37
CA VAL A 83 6.74 4.46 -5.44
C VAL A 83 7.91 3.47 -5.41
N HIS A 84 8.97 3.73 -6.17
CA HIS A 84 10.16 2.89 -6.16
C HIS A 84 10.93 2.95 -4.83
N ARG A 85 11.01 4.11 -4.16
CA ARG A 85 11.59 4.21 -2.79
C ARG A 85 10.75 3.48 -1.74
N ILE A 86 9.43 3.48 -1.89
CA ILE A 86 8.52 2.69 -1.05
C ILE A 86 8.78 1.20 -1.28
N LEU A 87 8.95 0.78 -2.54
CA LEU A 87 9.27 -0.61 -2.88
C LEU A 87 10.61 -1.05 -2.28
N ASP A 88 11.63 -0.21 -2.35
CA ASP A 88 12.92 -0.47 -1.70
C ASP A 88 12.76 -0.72 -0.20
N TYR A 89 11.98 0.12 0.47
CA TYR A 89 11.71 -0.05 1.90
C TYR A 89 10.97 -1.35 2.21
N VAL A 90 10.02 -1.75 1.36
CA VAL A 90 9.34 -3.04 1.47
C VAL A 90 10.32 -4.19 1.33
N TYR A 91 11.24 -4.13 0.37
CA TYR A 91 12.25 -5.16 0.16
C TYR A 91 13.32 -5.20 1.25
N ASP A 92 13.68 -4.08 1.84
CA ASP A 92 14.55 -4.01 3.03
C ASP A 92 13.91 -4.69 4.26
N ASN A 93 12.56 -4.72 4.31
CA ASN A 93 11.77 -5.30 5.39
C ASN A 93 10.90 -6.48 4.92
N ARG A 94 11.32 -7.20 3.86
CA ARG A 94 10.49 -8.19 3.15
C ARG A 94 9.86 -9.25 4.02
N GLU A 95 10.57 -9.74 5.04
CA GLU A 95 10.02 -10.75 5.97
C GLU A 95 8.85 -10.21 6.78
N VAL A 96 8.93 -8.96 7.22
CA VAL A 96 7.88 -8.28 7.98
C VAL A 96 6.66 -8.01 7.10
N PHE A 97 6.88 -7.49 5.88
CA PHE A 97 5.77 -7.25 4.96
C PHE A 97 5.11 -8.54 4.47
N ALA A 98 5.86 -9.64 4.33
CA ALA A 98 5.26 -10.95 4.08
C ALA A 98 4.35 -11.41 5.23
N LEU A 99 4.67 -11.07 6.49
CA LEU A 99 3.77 -11.33 7.62
C LEU A 99 2.51 -10.47 7.55
N ILE A 100 2.66 -9.15 7.33
CA ILE A 100 1.53 -8.21 7.25
C ILE A 100 0.56 -8.63 6.13
N LEU A 101 1.09 -8.85 4.94
CA LEU A 101 0.26 -9.03 3.74
C LEU A 101 -0.34 -10.42 3.59
N PHE A 102 0.39 -11.46 4.05
CA PHE A 102 0.00 -12.84 3.74
C PHE A 102 -0.22 -13.73 4.98
N ARG A 103 0.09 -13.26 6.18
CA ARG A 103 0.09 -14.08 7.39
C ARG A 103 -0.65 -13.45 8.59
N SER A 104 -1.28 -12.30 8.40
CA SER A 104 -1.91 -11.49 9.46
C SER A 104 -3.40 -11.80 9.70
N ALA A 105 -4.00 -12.76 8.97
CA ALA A 105 -5.42 -13.08 9.10
C ALA A 105 -5.82 -13.31 10.56
N GLY A 106 -6.87 -12.62 11.03
CA GLY A 106 -7.35 -12.61 12.41
C GLY A 106 -6.66 -11.59 13.32
N THR A 107 -5.89 -10.65 12.77
CA THR A 107 -5.34 -9.50 13.50
C THR A 107 -5.86 -8.18 12.94
N SER A 108 -5.58 -7.06 13.62
CA SER A 108 -5.83 -5.71 13.11
C SER A 108 -5.10 -5.41 11.77
N TRP A 109 -4.04 -6.14 11.45
CA TRP A 109 -3.24 -6.01 10.23
C TRP A 109 -3.84 -6.73 9.01
N GLU A 110 -4.87 -7.55 9.17
CA GLU A 110 -5.53 -8.25 8.06
C GLU A 110 -6.03 -7.28 6.98
N ARG A 111 -6.42 -6.06 7.41
CA ARG A 111 -6.92 -5.01 6.52
C ARG A 111 -5.90 -3.90 6.28
N TYR A 112 -4.62 -4.20 6.36
CA TYR A 112 -3.55 -3.21 6.24
C TYR A 112 -3.62 -2.42 4.92
N LEU A 113 -3.87 -3.09 3.79
CA LEU A 113 -3.97 -2.45 2.48
C LEU A 113 -5.19 -1.52 2.35
N ASP A 114 -6.25 -1.75 3.11
CA ASP A 114 -7.44 -0.90 3.06
C ASP A 114 -7.10 0.56 3.43
N ARG A 115 -6.10 0.78 4.30
CA ARG A 115 -5.64 2.12 4.69
C ARG A 115 -5.08 2.90 3.49
N PHE A 116 -4.33 2.24 2.62
CA PHE A 116 -3.78 2.83 1.39
C PHE A 116 -4.88 3.08 0.36
N ILE A 117 -5.78 2.12 0.20
CA ILE A 117 -6.92 2.23 -0.70
C ILE A 117 -7.82 3.40 -0.30
N ASP A 118 -8.14 3.54 0.99
CA ASP A 118 -8.99 4.61 1.50
C ASP A 118 -8.35 5.99 1.27
N LEU A 119 -7.04 6.12 1.55
CA LEU A 119 -6.30 7.36 1.34
C LEU A 119 -6.18 7.71 -0.15
N GLU A 120 -5.95 6.73 -1.02
CA GLU A 120 -5.90 6.92 -2.47
C GLU A 120 -7.22 7.43 -3.03
N VAL A 121 -8.34 6.81 -2.61
CA VAL A 121 -9.67 7.25 -3.01
C VAL A 121 -9.94 8.69 -2.55
N GLU A 122 -9.59 9.03 -1.30
CA GLU A 122 -9.72 10.39 -0.78
C GLU A 122 -8.86 11.38 -1.58
N SER A 123 -7.62 11.02 -1.89
CA SER A 123 -6.68 11.81 -2.69
C SER A 123 -7.21 12.05 -4.11
N THR A 124 -7.73 11.02 -4.77
CA THR A 124 -8.34 11.12 -6.11
C THR A 124 -9.47 12.15 -6.14
N PHE A 125 -10.40 12.09 -5.18
CA PHE A 125 -11.50 13.06 -5.11
C PHE A 125 -11.05 14.46 -4.67
N ARG A 126 -10.03 14.57 -3.83
CA ARG A 126 -9.42 15.85 -3.48
C ARG A 126 -8.81 16.51 -4.72
N TYR A 127 -8.02 15.77 -5.49
CA TYR A 127 -7.43 16.23 -6.75
C TYR A 127 -8.50 16.75 -7.71
N ALA A 128 -9.54 15.97 -7.97
CA ALA A 128 -10.62 16.37 -8.88
C ALA A 128 -11.32 17.66 -8.43
N ARG A 129 -11.56 17.84 -7.11
CA ARG A 129 -12.15 19.07 -6.57
C ARG A 129 -11.23 20.28 -6.75
N GLU A 130 -9.94 20.14 -6.45
CA GLU A 130 -8.96 21.22 -6.54
C GLU A 130 -8.79 21.66 -8.00
N MET A 131 -8.64 20.71 -8.93
CA MET A 131 -8.49 21.01 -10.37
C MET A 131 -9.73 21.73 -10.93
N ARG A 132 -10.94 21.30 -10.60
CA ARG A 132 -12.18 21.99 -11.00
C ARG A 132 -12.28 23.37 -10.39
N GLY A 133 -11.87 23.55 -9.14
CA GLY A 133 -11.80 24.86 -8.48
C GLY A 133 -10.90 25.86 -9.21
N HIS A 134 -9.94 25.37 -9.97
CA HIS A 134 -9.03 26.16 -10.81
C HIS A 134 -9.42 26.20 -12.29
N GLY A 135 -10.61 25.71 -12.64
CA GLY A 135 -11.14 25.76 -14.01
C GLY A 135 -10.61 24.66 -14.94
N VAL A 136 -9.92 23.67 -14.40
CA VAL A 136 -9.50 22.49 -15.17
C VAL A 136 -10.66 21.50 -15.26
N ALA A 137 -10.99 21.06 -16.47
CA ALA A 137 -12.01 20.04 -16.68
C ALA A 137 -11.48 18.68 -16.21
N VAL A 138 -12.14 18.08 -15.25
CA VAL A 138 -11.86 16.72 -14.73
C VAL A 138 -13.17 15.99 -14.63
N ASN A 139 -13.24 14.78 -15.18
CA ASN A 139 -14.44 13.95 -15.13
C ASN A 139 -14.76 13.49 -13.70
N ASP A 140 -16.04 13.19 -13.47
CA ASP A 140 -16.46 12.52 -12.24
C ASP A 140 -16.18 11.02 -12.32
N LEU A 141 -15.39 10.52 -11.39
CA LEU A 141 -15.17 9.09 -11.24
C LEU A 141 -16.17 8.54 -10.21
N ASP A 142 -16.82 7.45 -10.56
CA ASP A 142 -17.69 6.75 -9.61
C ASP A 142 -16.89 6.27 -8.38
N PRO A 143 -17.37 6.48 -7.14
CA PRO A 143 -16.64 6.10 -5.92
C PRO A 143 -16.33 4.60 -5.83
N ALA A 144 -17.21 3.74 -6.32
CA ALA A 144 -16.97 2.30 -6.32
C ALA A 144 -15.90 1.92 -7.35
N MET A 145 -15.86 2.62 -8.51
CA MET A 145 -14.82 2.45 -9.50
C MET A 145 -13.46 2.93 -8.96
N ALA A 146 -13.39 4.12 -8.35
CA ALA A 146 -12.17 4.63 -7.73
C ALA A 146 -11.61 3.63 -6.71
N ARG A 147 -12.46 3.09 -5.84
CA ARG A 147 -12.06 2.08 -4.85
C ARG A 147 -11.60 0.77 -5.49
N ALA A 148 -12.26 0.33 -6.55
CA ALA A 148 -11.88 -0.88 -7.28
C ALA A 148 -10.51 -0.73 -7.94
N LEU A 149 -10.26 0.40 -8.61
CA LEU A 149 -8.98 0.70 -9.25
C LEU A 149 -7.84 0.79 -8.23
N ALA A 150 -8.02 1.55 -7.14
CA ALA A 150 -7.05 1.62 -6.05
C ALA A 150 -6.78 0.22 -5.45
N GLY A 151 -7.84 -0.57 -5.24
CA GLY A 151 -7.70 -1.94 -4.73
C GLY A 151 -6.93 -2.87 -5.66
N MET A 152 -7.11 -2.75 -6.97
CA MET A 152 -6.34 -3.51 -7.97
C MET A 152 -4.88 -3.06 -7.99
N PHE A 153 -4.62 -1.74 -7.96
CA PHE A 153 -3.27 -1.20 -7.93
C PHE A 153 -2.47 -1.70 -6.71
N TYR A 154 -2.99 -1.50 -5.48
CA TYR A 154 -2.23 -1.86 -4.28
C TYR A 154 -2.03 -3.37 -4.12
N ARG A 155 -2.99 -4.20 -4.54
CA ARG A 155 -2.77 -5.66 -4.57
C ARG A 155 -1.71 -6.03 -5.59
N GLY A 156 -1.77 -5.45 -6.80
CA GLY A 156 -0.76 -5.64 -7.83
C GLY A 156 0.63 -5.16 -7.41
N TYR A 157 0.71 -4.01 -6.72
CA TYR A 157 1.96 -3.43 -6.24
C TYR A 157 2.73 -4.36 -5.29
N PHE A 158 2.05 -5.11 -4.45
CA PHE A 158 2.67 -6.06 -3.52
C PHE A 158 2.76 -7.50 -4.05
N GLU A 159 2.24 -7.76 -5.26
CA GLU A 159 2.29 -9.10 -5.88
C GLU A 159 3.72 -9.63 -6.10
N PRO A 160 4.72 -8.82 -6.48
CA PRO A 160 6.11 -9.27 -6.58
C PRO A 160 6.64 -9.94 -5.32
N LEU A 161 6.23 -9.45 -4.14
CA LEU A 161 6.62 -10.04 -2.85
C LEU A 161 5.99 -11.43 -2.67
N ALA A 162 4.73 -11.61 -3.09
CA ALA A 162 4.02 -12.89 -3.04
C ALA A 162 4.65 -13.93 -3.99
N LEU A 163 5.06 -13.47 -5.17
CA LEU A 163 5.69 -14.30 -6.21
C LEU A 163 7.17 -14.60 -5.91
N GLY A 164 7.75 -13.97 -4.88
CA GLY A 164 9.15 -14.18 -4.51
C GLY A 164 10.15 -13.57 -5.46
N MET A 165 9.73 -12.59 -6.27
CA MET A 165 10.60 -11.83 -7.16
C MET A 165 11.75 -11.19 -6.39
N ASP A 166 12.90 -11.03 -7.03
CA ASP A 166 13.98 -10.21 -6.50
C ASP A 166 13.65 -8.71 -6.64
N ARG A 167 14.53 -7.83 -6.12
CA ARG A 167 14.29 -6.40 -6.09
C ARG A 167 14.21 -5.80 -7.50
N ASP A 168 15.09 -6.19 -8.38
CA ASP A 168 15.18 -5.64 -9.74
C ASP A 168 13.98 -6.09 -10.58
N GLU A 169 13.59 -7.36 -10.46
CA GLU A 169 12.36 -7.91 -11.06
C GLU A 169 11.11 -7.15 -10.55
N ALA A 170 11.04 -6.86 -9.26
CA ALA A 170 9.93 -6.13 -8.66
C ALA A 170 9.86 -4.68 -9.15
N HIS A 171 11.00 -4.00 -9.29
CA HIS A 171 11.05 -2.65 -9.86
C HIS A 171 10.54 -2.63 -11.32
N ALA A 172 10.95 -3.58 -12.13
CA ALA A 172 10.47 -3.71 -13.51
C ALA A 172 8.97 -3.99 -13.57
N PHE A 173 8.47 -4.91 -12.73
CA PHE A 173 7.05 -5.22 -12.62
C PHE A 173 6.21 -4.01 -12.21
N VAL A 174 6.65 -3.29 -11.17
CA VAL A 174 5.94 -2.10 -10.68
C VAL A 174 5.93 -0.98 -11.71
N SER A 175 7.02 -0.77 -12.46
CA SER A 175 7.05 0.21 -13.56
C SER A 175 6.01 -0.11 -14.65
N ASP A 176 5.84 -1.38 -15.00
CA ASP A 176 4.82 -1.78 -15.98
C ASP A 176 3.40 -1.61 -15.41
N LEU A 177 3.20 -1.92 -14.13
CA LEU A 177 1.94 -1.72 -13.42
C LEU A 177 1.55 -0.24 -13.37
N GLU A 178 2.49 0.64 -12.99
CA GLU A 178 2.28 2.09 -12.97
C GLU A 178 1.88 2.62 -14.35
N ARG A 179 2.63 2.23 -15.39
CA ARG A 179 2.34 2.63 -16.77
C ARG A 179 0.93 2.22 -17.20
N PHE A 180 0.49 1.01 -16.85
CA PHE A 180 -0.85 0.51 -17.16
C PHE A 180 -1.94 1.35 -16.46
N PHE A 181 -1.80 1.51 -15.15
CA PHE A 181 -2.81 2.24 -14.36
C PHE A 181 -2.85 3.71 -14.73
N ARG A 182 -1.70 4.35 -14.91
CA ARG A 182 -1.62 5.76 -15.31
C ARG A 182 -2.38 6.03 -16.61
N THR A 183 -2.13 5.26 -17.66
CA THR A 183 -2.82 5.43 -18.94
C THR A 183 -4.34 5.34 -18.76
N GLY A 184 -4.82 4.37 -17.97
CA GLY A 184 -6.23 4.23 -17.69
C GLY A 184 -6.81 5.37 -16.85
N TYR A 185 -6.07 5.87 -15.85
CA TYR A 185 -6.51 6.99 -15.02
C TYR A 185 -6.61 8.30 -15.82
N ILE A 186 -5.63 8.62 -16.65
CA ILE A 186 -5.65 9.81 -17.52
C ILE A 186 -6.90 9.75 -18.42
N GLU A 187 -7.14 8.64 -19.07
CA GLU A 187 -8.31 8.46 -19.95
C GLU A 187 -9.63 8.65 -19.21
N LEU A 188 -9.74 8.14 -17.99
CA LEU A 188 -10.95 8.26 -17.17
C LEU A 188 -11.16 9.68 -16.63
N MET A 189 -10.10 10.35 -16.21
CA MET A 189 -10.18 11.63 -15.48
C MET A 189 -10.16 12.84 -16.40
N GLU A 190 -9.44 12.81 -17.53
CA GLU A 190 -9.35 13.92 -18.47
C GLU A 190 -10.38 13.80 -19.60
N GLY A 191 -10.91 12.62 -19.86
CA GLY A 191 -11.77 12.33 -21.00
C GLY A 191 -10.98 12.28 -22.28
N GLY A 192 -10.86 11.10 -22.90
CA GLY A 192 -10.28 11.00 -24.24
C GLY A 192 -10.96 11.97 -25.19
N GLU A 193 -10.20 12.62 -26.06
CA GLU A 193 -10.72 13.39 -27.20
C GLU A 193 -11.60 12.45 -28.05
N GLY A 194 -12.91 12.36 -27.75
CA GLY A 194 -13.81 11.53 -28.54
C GLY A 194 -15.04 10.94 -27.86
N ALA A 195 -15.38 11.27 -26.63
CA ALA A 195 -16.69 10.91 -26.10
C ALA A 195 -17.81 11.71 -26.79
N THR A 196 -18.25 11.27 -27.96
CA THR A 196 -19.52 11.71 -28.55
C THR A 196 -20.64 11.32 -27.59
N PRO A 197 -21.55 12.21 -27.20
CA PRO A 197 -22.70 11.84 -26.37
C PRO A 197 -23.49 10.80 -27.16
N VAL A 198 -23.74 9.65 -26.54
CA VAL A 198 -24.74 8.71 -27.02
C VAL A 198 -26.10 9.37 -26.79
N GLU A 199 -26.79 9.72 -27.87
CA GLU A 199 -28.18 10.22 -27.89
C GLU A 199 -29.18 9.21 -27.29
#